data_cdc6a19fac59a0959359f812126619fd
#
_entry.id   cdc6a19fac59a0959359f812126619fd
#
_cell.length_a   1.000
_cell.length_b   1.000
_cell.length_c   1.000
_cell.angle_alpha   90.00
_cell.angle_beta   90.00
_cell.angle_gamma   90.00
#
_symmetry.space_group_name_H-M   'P 1'
#
loop_
_entity.id
_entity.type
_entity.pdbx_description
1 polymer ?
#
loop_
_entity_poly.entity_id
_entity_poly.type
_entity_poly.pdbx_seq_one_letter_code
_entity_poly.pdbx_strand_id
1 'polypeptide(L)'
;MPTTFADSPTRFVSAANGIDYAYRETGEGARPLVLLQHFRGNLDNRDPALIDVLAATRRVITFDNAGVGATTGTTPNTVAAMARDAVDFLDAMEIDQADVLGFSIGSFIAQEIALSRPAAVRRLVLASSAPQGAEGMHGWAPDVIEAVGSRVPGPEGVLKVFYAPSPASQQAGQQSLGRIYARTDGRDKATTWETRLAQYDAVCAWGIPNHPLLQRVSAIKVPVFVANGDSDPMILPHYSYLLAGLIPQAQVKIYLDSAHGFLFQHHTEFAADVEAFLND
;
A
#
# COMPACT_ATOMS: atom_id res chain seq x y z
N MET A 1 -4.38 17.58 -22.23
CA MET A 1 -4.93 16.39 -21.54
C MET A 1 -4.32 16.38 -20.16
N PRO A 2 -5.02 15.95 -19.11
CA PRO A 2 -4.38 15.77 -17.82
C PRO A 2 -3.23 14.76 -17.97
N THR A 3 -2.16 14.99 -17.22
CA THR A 3 -0.99 14.10 -17.20
C THR A 3 -1.39 12.78 -16.56
N THR A 4 -1.16 11.65 -17.23
CA THR A 4 -1.41 10.32 -16.66
C THR A 4 -0.34 9.99 -15.63
N PHE A 5 -0.61 9.02 -14.74
CA PHE A 5 0.40 8.57 -13.77
C PHE A 5 1.65 8.01 -14.45
N ALA A 6 1.47 7.31 -15.57
CA ALA A 6 2.58 6.76 -16.36
C ALA A 6 3.51 7.86 -16.91
N ASP A 7 2.96 9.05 -17.20
CA ASP A 7 3.72 10.19 -17.76
C ASP A 7 4.15 11.19 -16.66
N SER A 8 3.70 11.02 -15.43
CA SER A 8 4.02 11.92 -14.31
C SER A 8 5.53 11.89 -14.01
N PRO A 9 6.18 13.06 -13.90
CA PRO A 9 7.60 13.13 -13.59
C PRO A 9 7.84 12.71 -12.13
N THR A 10 8.94 11.99 -11.88
CA THR A 10 9.45 11.77 -10.54
C THR A 10 10.07 13.07 -10.02
N ARG A 11 9.60 13.51 -8.85
CA ARG A 11 10.06 14.70 -8.13
C ARG A 11 10.72 14.28 -6.83
N PHE A 12 11.41 15.21 -6.16
CA PHE A 12 12.09 14.96 -4.90
C PHE A 12 11.74 16.04 -3.88
N VAL A 13 11.65 15.63 -2.62
CA VAL A 13 11.54 16.53 -1.48
C VAL A 13 12.50 16.07 -0.37
N SER A 14 13.26 17.02 0.17
CA SER A 14 14.20 16.75 1.28
C SER A 14 13.46 16.93 2.60
N ALA A 15 13.50 15.91 3.44
CA ALA A 15 12.87 15.93 4.76
C ALA A 15 13.88 16.21 5.88
N ALA A 16 13.38 16.58 7.06
CA ALA A 16 14.20 16.92 8.22
C ALA A 16 15.04 15.74 8.76
N ASN A 17 14.63 14.51 8.47
CA ASN A 17 15.38 13.29 8.78
C ASN A 17 16.60 13.05 7.86
N GLY A 18 16.87 13.95 6.91
CA GLY A 18 17.99 13.86 5.97
C GLY A 18 17.73 12.92 4.77
N ILE A 19 16.50 12.50 4.57
CA ILE A 19 16.11 11.65 3.42
C ILE A 19 15.53 12.52 2.32
N ASP A 20 15.99 12.30 1.08
CA ASP A 20 15.38 12.83 -0.13
C ASP A 20 14.37 11.82 -0.67
N TYR A 21 13.10 12.13 -0.54
CA TYR A 21 12.01 11.26 -0.98
C TYR A 21 11.66 11.48 -2.44
N ALA A 22 11.67 10.41 -3.23
CA ALA A 22 11.12 10.39 -4.58
C ALA A 22 9.60 10.23 -4.54
N TYR A 23 8.87 11.07 -5.26
CA TYR A 23 7.42 11.02 -5.32
C TYR A 23 6.87 11.40 -6.69
N ARG A 24 5.62 11.02 -6.94
CA ARG A 24 4.83 11.50 -8.09
C ARG A 24 3.50 12.04 -7.60
N GLU A 25 3.01 13.04 -8.31
CA GLU A 25 1.74 13.69 -8.04
C GLU A 25 0.91 13.71 -9.32
N THR A 26 -0.34 13.29 -9.23
CA THR A 26 -1.27 13.20 -10.36
C THR A 26 -2.64 13.68 -9.92
N GLY A 27 -3.35 14.41 -10.81
CA GLY A 27 -4.64 15.03 -10.49
C GLY A 27 -4.50 16.31 -9.67
N GLU A 28 -5.64 16.88 -9.29
CA GLU A 28 -5.75 18.15 -8.58
C GLU A 28 -6.74 18.03 -7.41
N GLY A 29 -6.61 18.89 -6.41
CA GLY A 29 -7.53 18.95 -5.27
C GLY A 29 -6.87 19.52 -4.02
N ALA A 30 -7.67 20.13 -3.16
CA ALA A 30 -7.16 20.78 -1.94
C ALA A 30 -6.67 19.77 -0.89
N ARG A 31 -7.27 18.57 -0.87
CA ARG A 31 -6.89 17.50 0.07
C ARG A 31 -6.28 16.35 -0.69
N PRO A 32 -5.02 15.99 -0.41
CA PRO A 32 -4.37 14.88 -1.08
C PRO A 32 -4.87 13.54 -0.58
N LEU A 33 -4.87 12.55 -1.48
CA LEU A 33 -4.88 11.14 -1.18
C LEU A 33 -3.44 10.62 -1.27
N VAL A 34 -2.85 10.26 -0.14
CA VAL A 34 -1.48 9.75 -0.08
C VAL A 34 -1.51 8.22 -0.07
N LEU A 35 -0.75 7.60 -0.98
CA LEU A 35 -0.70 6.16 -1.16
C LEU A 35 0.61 5.58 -0.63
N LEU A 36 0.50 4.65 0.33
CA LEU A 36 1.61 3.86 0.89
C LEU A 36 1.76 2.54 0.15
N GLN A 37 3.00 2.18 -0.21
CA GLN A 37 3.32 1.10 -1.14
C GLN A 37 3.38 -0.27 -0.47
N HIS A 38 3.17 -1.32 -1.27
CA HIS A 38 3.28 -2.73 -0.87
C HIS A 38 4.74 -3.20 -0.73
N PHE A 39 4.92 -4.42 -0.23
CA PHE A 39 6.22 -5.08 -0.09
C PHE A 39 7.02 -5.05 -1.39
N ARG A 40 8.25 -4.54 -1.32
CA ARG A 40 9.20 -4.34 -2.45
C ARG A 40 8.71 -3.38 -3.54
N GLY A 41 7.52 -2.84 -3.43
CA GLY A 41 7.00 -1.92 -4.42
C GLY A 41 7.71 -0.57 -4.39
N ASN A 42 7.93 -0.01 -5.59
CA ASN A 42 8.38 1.36 -5.84
C ASN A 42 7.33 2.13 -6.65
N LEU A 43 7.62 3.36 -7.05
CA LEU A 43 6.71 4.21 -7.83
C LEU A 43 6.18 3.52 -9.12
N ASP A 44 6.97 2.65 -9.75
CA ASP A 44 6.60 1.96 -10.99
C ASP A 44 5.94 0.59 -10.78
N ASN A 45 5.67 0.18 -9.54
CA ASN A 45 4.96 -1.06 -9.23
C ASN A 45 3.47 -0.84 -8.90
N ARG A 46 2.95 0.38 -9.11
CA ARG A 46 1.51 0.67 -9.05
C ARG A 46 0.89 0.57 -10.43
N ASP A 47 -0.29 -0.01 -10.52
CA ASP A 47 -1.05 -0.01 -11.77
C ASP A 47 -1.49 1.43 -12.10
N PRO A 48 -1.03 2.02 -13.22
CA PRO A 48 -1.44 3.36 -13.64
C PRO A 48 -2.96 3.52 -13.74
N ALA A 49 -3.67 2.48 -14.16
CA ALA A 49 -5.13 2.55 -14.31
C ALA A 49 -5.85 2.88 -12.99
N LEU A 50 -5.39 2.33 -11.86
CA LEU A 50 -5.94 2.68 -10.55
C LEU A 50 -5.67 4.14 -10.20
N ILE A 51 -4.42 4.58 -10.39
CA ILE A 51 -4.02 5.94 -10.02
C ILE A 51 -4.76 6.97 -10.87
N ASP A 52 -4.87 6.73 -12.18
CA ASP A 52 -5.54 7.65 -13.11
C ASP A 52 -7.03 7.81 -12.80
N VAL A 53 -7.72 6.71 -12.41
CA VAL A 53 -9.13 6.81 -11.99
C VAL A 53 -9.27 7.61 -10.68
N LEU A 54 -8.44 7.37 -9.68
CA LEU A 54 -8.44 8.15 -8.43
C LEU A 54 -8.07 9.63 -8.67
N ALA A 55 -7.10 9.86 -9.57
CA ALA A 55 -6.62 11.20 -9.89
C ALA A 55 -7.59 12.04 -10.75
N ALA A 56 -8.62 11.42 -11.30
CA ALA A 56 -9.66 12.12 -12.05
C ALA A 56 -10.44 13.14 -11.17
N THR A 57 -10.51 12.90 -9.86
CA THR A 57 -11.28 13.70 -8.91
C THR A 57 -10.46 14.20 -7.72
N ARG A 58 -9.20 13.75 -7.58
CA ARG A 58 -8.35 14.02 -6.41
C ARG A 58 -6.91 14.31 -6.78
N ARG A 59 -6.22 15.04 -5.90
CA ARG A 59 -4.76 15.11 -5.88
C ARG A 59 -4.22 13.82 -5.26
N VAL A 60 -3.62 12.95 -6.06
CA VAL A 60 -3.04 11.68 -5.64
C VAL A 60 -1.54 11.82 -5.53
N ILE A 61 -0.97 11.47 -4.38
CA ILE A 61 0.47 11.49 -4.12
C ILE A 61 0.94 10.06 -3.83
N THR A 62 1.93 9.63 -4.59
CA THR A 62 2.64 8.36 -4.38
C THR A 62 4.10 8.68 -4.09
N PHE A 63 4.72 7.94 -3.18
CA PHE A 63 6.14 8.12 -2.87
C PHE A 63 6.81 6.77 -2.59
N ASP A 64 8.11 6.74 -2.67
CA ASP A 64 8.94 5.60 -2.26
C ASP A 64 9.34 5.74 -0.80
N ASN A 65 9.19 4.65 -0.05
CA ASN A 65 9.69 4.57 1.32
C ASN A 65 11.21 4.75 1.37
N ALA A 66 11.77 5.08 2.54
CA ALA A 66 13.21 5.20 2.75
C ALA A 66 13.98 3.97 2.23
N GLY A 67 15.01 4.20 1.43
CA GLY A 67 15.85 3.17 0.82
C GLY A 67 15.18 2.36 -0.30
N VAL A 68 14.05 2.82 -0.83
CA VAL A 68 13.32 2.20 -1.95
C VAL A 68 13.45 3.09 -3.19
N GLY A 69 13.63 2.48 -4.35
CA GLY A 69 13.61 3.19 -5.63
C GLY A 69 14.68 4.28 -5.71
N ALA A 70 14.26 5.52 -5.94
CA ALA A 70 15.13 6.68 -5.98
C ALA A 70 15.19 7.44 -4.62
N THR A 71 14.38 7.06 -3.62
CA THR A 71 14.44 7.62 -2.27
C THR A 71 15.75 7.21 -1.58
N THR A 72 16.43 8.18 -0.97
CA THR A 72 17.68 7.96 -0.24
C THR A 72 17.44 7.27 1.12
N GLY A 73 18.53 7.08 1.88
CA GLY A 73 18.47 6.45 3.20
C GLY A 73 18.51 4.92 3.16
N THR A 74 18.08 4.31 4.25
CA THR A 74 18.08 2.85 4.44
C THR A 74 16.69 2.41 4.88
N THR A 75 16.19 1.32 4.31
CA THR A 75 14.87 0.79 4.67
C THR A 75 14.86 0.30 6.12
N PRO A 76 14.00 0.84 7.00
CA PRO A 76 13.85 0.34 8.35
C PRO A 76 13.27 -1.08 8.37
N ASN A 77 13.60 -1.84 9.44
CA ASN A 77 13.10 -3.20 9.63
C ASN A 77 11.90 -3.29 10.60
N THR A 78 11.25 -2.16 10.88
CA THR A 78 10.02 -2.11 11.69
C THR A 78 8.99 -1.19 11.07
N VAL A 79 7.70 -1.57 11.16
CA VAL A 79 6.59 -0.74 10.67
C VAL A 79 6.56 0.62 11.38
N ALA A 80 6.84 0.67 12.67
CA ALA A 80 6.85 1.93 13.43
C ALA A 80 7.93 2.91 12.93
N ALA A 81 9.10 2.42 12.51
CA ALA A 81 10.13 3.27 11.91
C ALA A 81 9.72 3.74 10.51
N MET A 82 9.18 2.85 9.68
CA MET A 82 8.64 3.20 8.35
C MET A 82 7.52 4.25 8.45
N ALA A 83 6.68 4.17 9.49
CA ALA A 83 5.62 5.14 9.72
C ALA A 83 6.17 6.53 10.11
N ARG A 84 7.25 6.59 10.91
CA ARG A 84 7.94 7.86 11.17
C ARG A 84 8.50 8.48 9.90
N ASP A 85 9.18 7.70 9.08
CA ASP A 85 9.70 8.18 7.79
C ASP A 85 8.58 8.70 6.87
N ALA A 86 7.44 8.01 6.84
CA ALA A 86 6.27 8.47 6.08
C ALA A 86 5.69 9.78 6.64
N VAL A 87 5.69 9.98 7.95
CA VAL A 87 5.29 11.24 8.60
C VAL A 87 6.29 12.36 8.26
N ASP A 88 7.59 12.08 8.27
CA ASP A 88 8.62 13.06 7.87
C ASP A 88 8.45 13.48 6.40
N PHE A 89 8.04 12.53 5.52
CA PHE A 89 7.65 12.86 4.14
C PHE A 89 6.43 13.80 4.10
N LEU A 90 5.37 13.52 4.86
CA LEU A 90 4.18 14.39 4.90
C LEU A 90 4.54 15.81 5.37
N ASP A 91 5.39 15.91 6.40
CA ASP A 91 5.87 17.20 6.92
C ASP A 91 6.70 17.96 5.88
N ALA A 92 7.59 17.28 5.14
CA ALA A 92 8.38 17.87 4.07
C ALA A 92 7.52 18.34 2.89
N MET A 93 6.38 17.70 2.65
CA MET A 93 5.39 18.10 1.64
C MET A 93 4.42 19.18 2.15
N GLU A 94 4.56 19.65 3.38
CA GLU A 94 3.66 20.61 4.03
C GLU A 94 2.20 20.10 4.07
N ILE A 95 2.02 18.79 4.29
CA ILE A 95 0.71 18.13 4.37
C ILE A 95 0.34 17.92 5.83
N ASP A 96 -0.43 18.83 6.39
CA ASP A 96 -0.92 18.73 7.78
C ASP A 96 -1.92 17.59 7.95
N GLN A 97 -2.78 17.35 6.94
CA GLN A 97 -3.79 16.30 6.95
C GLN A 97 -4.06 15.77 5.54
N ALA A 98 -4.12 14.44 5.42
CA ALA A 98 -4.42 13.72 4.18
C ALA A 98 -5.49 12.64 4.38
N ASP A 99 -6.09 12.20 3.27
CA ASP A 99 -6.65 10.85 3.18
C ASP A 99 -5.49 9.88 2.89
N VAL A 100 -5.48 8.73 3.54
CA VAL A 100 -4.37 7.77 3.41
C VAL A 100 -4.89 6.44 2.91
N LEU A 101 -4.28 5.92 1.83
CA LEU A 101 -4.52 4.58 1.33
C LEU A 101 -3.23 3.77 1.47
N GLY A 102 -3.25 2.77 2.35
CA GLY A 102 -2.15 1.82 2.50
C GLY A 102 -2.49 0.48 1.86
N PHE A 103 -1.55 -0.07 1.08
CA PHE A 103 -1.67 -1.39 0.49
C PHE A 103 -0.62 -2.34 1.06
N SER A 104 -1.04 -3.53 1.55
CA SER A 104 -0.15 -4.54 2.10
C SER A 104 0.69 -3.99 3.27
N ILE A 105 2.02 -4.07 3.29
CA ILE A 105 2.85 -3.44 4.32
C ILE A 105 2.58 -1.93 4.45
N GLY A 106 2.21 -1.26 3.35
CA GLY A 106 1.77 0.14 3.38
C GLY A 106 0.51 0.35 4.23
N SER A 107 -0.35 -0.67 4.34
CA SER A 107 -1.52 -0.61 5.22
C SER A 107 -1.17 -0.74 6.70
N PHE A 108 -0.08 -1.46 7.03
CA PHE A 108 0.45 -1.51 8.40
C PHE A 108 1.06 -0.17 8.78
N ILE A 109 1.82 0.44 7.87
CA ILE A 109 2.37 1.80 8.02
C ILE A 109 1.23 2.79 8.24
N ALA A 110 0.16 2.72 7.45
CA ALA A 110 -1.02 3.58 7.56
C ALA A 110 -1.74 3.45 8.92
N GLN A 111 -1.87 2.22 9.44
CA GLN A 111 -2.39 2.00 10.81
C GLN A 111 -1.51 2.68 11.86
N GLU A 112 -0.18 2.53 11.75
CA GLU A 112 0.75 3.13 12.70
C GLU A 112 0.75 4.66 12.63
N ILE A 113 0.61 5.27 11.45
CA ILE A 113 0.43 6.72 11.31
C ILE A 113 -0.87 7.16 11.99
N ALA A 114 -1.99 6.47 11.76
CA ALA A 114 -3.27 6.80 12.37
C ALA A 114 -3.26 6.67 13.90
N LEU A 115 -2.42 5.79 14.46
CA LEU A 115 -2.25 5.60 15.90
C LEU A 115 -1.28 6.62 16.52
N SER A 116 -0.17 6.92 15.85
CA SER A 116 0.91 7.77 16.40
C SER A 116 0.70 9.26 16.10
N ARG A 117 0.07 9.59 14.95
CA ARG A 117 -0.21 10.97 14.52
C ARG A 117 -1.63 11.08 13.94
N PRO A 118 -2.69 10.86 14.74
CA PRO A 118 -4.07 10.79 14.26
C PRO A 118 -4.54 12.08 13.56
N ALA A 119 -3.98 13.24 13.90
CA ALA A 119 -4.32 14.51 13.27
C ALA A 119 -3.91 14.56 11.77
N ALA A 120 -2.90 13.80 11.36
CA ALA A 120 -2.43 13.75 9.98
C ALA A 120 -3.36 12.94 9.05
N VAL A 121 -4.29 12.14 9.61
CA VAL A 121 -5.17 11.29 8.84
C VAL A 121 -6.61 11.74 9.01
N ARG A 122 -7.31 12.02 7.90
CA ARG A 122 -8.74 12.33 7.91
C ARG A 122 -9.57 11.05 7.75
N ARG A 123 -9.26 10.26 6.75
CA ARG A 123 -9.88 8.96 6.46
C ARG A 123 -8.80 7.97 6.04
N LEU A 124 -9.01 6.71 6.37
CA LEU A 124 -8.03 5.65 6.20
C LEU A 124 -8.59 4.52 5.33
N VAL A 125 -7.89 4.18 4.24
CA VAL A 125 -8.18 3.01 3.42
C VAL A 125 -7.09 1.97 3.64
N LEU A 126 -7.47 0.77 4.07
CA LEU A 126 -6.60 -0.36 4.35
C LEU A 126 -6.86 -1.47 3.33
N ALA A 127 -6.02 -1.56 2.31
CA ALA A 127 -6.11 -2.58 1.28
C ALA A 127 -5.17 -3.76 1.60
N SER A 128 -5.69 -4.99 1.60
CA SER A 128 -4.98 -6.23 1.96
C SER A 128 -4.21 -6.04 3.27
N SER A 129 -4.94 -5.96 4.37
CA SER A 129 -4.41 -5.54 5.68
C SER A 129 -4.72 -6.54 6.80
N ALA A 130 -3.87 -6.52 7.82
CA ALA A 130 -4.07 -7.25 9.09
C ALA A 130 -3.69 -6.37 10.28
N PRO A 131 -4.33 -6.52 11.44
CA PRO A 131 -3.92 -5.80 12.64
C PRO A 131 -2.60 -6.35 13.19
N GLN A 132 -1.80 -5.50 13.85
CA GLN A 132 -0.60 -5.93 14.55
C GLN A 132 -0.93 -6.98 15.61
N GLY A 133 -0.09 -8.00 15.74
CA GLY A 133 -0.27 -9.04 16.74
C GLY A 133 -1.34 -10.09 16.44
N ALA A 134 -1.90 -10.08 15.21
CA ALA A 134 -2.84 -11.12 14.77
C ALA A 134 -2.11 -12.46 14.59
N GLU A 135 -2.72 -13.53 15.06
CA GLU A 135 -2.19 -14.88 14.90
C GLU A 135 -2.13 -15.28 13.42
N GLY A 136 -1.05 -15.95 13.00
CA GLY A 136 -0.85 -16.45 11.64
C GLY A 136 -0.18 -15.47 10.68
N MET A 137 0.06 -14.23 11.09
CA MET A 137 0.71 -13.20 10.25
C MET A 137 2.24 -13.12 10.38
N HIS A 138 2.88 -13.97 11.16
CA HIS A 138 4.32 -13.92 11.45
C HIS A 138 5.23 -14.51 10.34
N GLY A 139 4.65 -14.84 9.20
CA GLY A 139 5.36 -15.33 8.02
C GLY A 139 4.39 -15.73 6.91
N TRP A 140 4.91 -15.90 5.70
CA TRP A 140 4.14 -16.37 4.55
C TRP A 140 4.41 -17.83 4.27
N ALA A 141 3.49 -18.50 3.59
CA ALA A 141 3.67 -19.86 3.09
C ALA A 141 4.92 -19.95 2.17
N PRO A 142 5.63 -21.10 2.15
CA PRO A 142 6.88 -21.24 1.38
C PRO A 142 6.73 -20.89 -0.10
N ASP A 143 5.62 -21.24 -0.71
CA ASP A 143 5.34 -20.96 -2.13
C ASP A 143 5.04 -19.48 -2.41
N VAL A 144 4.53 -18.73 -1.44
CA VAL A 144 4.39 -17.27 -1.49
C VAL A 144 5.78 -16.62 -1.37
N ILE A 145 6.62 -17.11 -0.45
CA ILE A 145 8.01 -16.60 -0.29
C ILE A 145 8.80 -16.85 -1.58
N GLU A 146 8.67 -18.01 -2.20
CA GLU A 146 9.32 -18.30 -3.47
C GLU A 146 8.87 -17.34 -4.57
N ALA A 147 7.57 -17.10 -4.67
CA ALA A 147 6.97 -16.31 -5.74
C ALA A 147 7.37 -14.82 -5.68
N VAL A 148 7.23 -14.16 -4.50
CA VAL A 148 7.44 -12.70 -4.37
C VAL A 148 8.62 -12.31 -3.47
N GLY A 149 9.12 -13.23 -2.68
CA GLY A 149 10.22 -13.01 -1.73
C GLY A 149 11.59 -13.48 -2.23
N SER A 150 11.70 -14.07 -3.42
CA SER A 150 12.97 -14.52 -4.03
C SER A 150 13.89 -13.35 -4.38
N ARG A 151 15.17 -13.61 -4.70
CA ARG A 151 16.12 -12.54 -5.08
C ARG A 151 15.66 -11.76 -6.30
N VAL A 152 15.09 -12.45 -7.28
CA VAL A 152 14.59 -11.86 -8.54
C VAL A 152 13.18 -12.40 -8.76
N PRO A 153 12.14 -11.75 -8.20
CA PRO A 153 10.77 -12.16 -8.46
C PRO A 153 10.42 -11.86 -9.92
N GLY A 154 9.88 -12.86 -10.59
CA GLY A 154 9.38 -12.72 -11.97
C GLY A 154 7.90 -12.31 -12.00
N PRO A 155 7.41 -11.93 -13.20
CA PRO A 155 5.99 -11.61 -13.40
C PRO A 155 5.07 -12.78 -13.04
N GLU A 156 5.52 -14.02 -13.22
CA GLU A 156 4.77 -15.23 -12.86
C GLU A 156 4.50 -15.32 -11.34
N GLY A 157 5.48 -14.94 -10.52
CA GLY A 157 5.32 -14.86 -9.07
C GLY A 157 4.29 -13.82 -8.66
N VAL A 158 4.26 -12.67 -9.33
CA VAL A 158 3.25 -11.64 -9.12
C VAL A 158 1.87 -12.17 -9.53
N LEU A 159 1.74 -12.77 -10.70
CA LEU A 159 0.46 -13.36 -11.14
C LEU A 159 -0.05 -14.41 -10.16
N LYS A 160 0.82 -15.28 -9.64
CA LYS A 160 0.46 -16.32 -8.67
C LYS A 160 -0.11 -15.78 -7.38
N VAL A 161 0.44 -14.66 -6.87
CA VAL A 161 0.12 -14.16 -5.53
C VAL A 161 -0.92 -13.03 -5.57
N PHE A 162 -0.88 -12.19 -6.61
CA PHE A 162 -1.73 -11.01 -6.70
C PHE A 162 -3.09 -11.29 -7.34
N TYR A 163 -3.22 -12.38 -8.11
CA TYR A 163 -4.43 -12.70 -8.87
C TYR A 163 -4.90 -14.12 -8.57
N ALA A 164 -6.22 -14.29 -8.50
CA ALA A 164 -6.82 -15.62 -8.30
C ALA A 164 -6.51 -16.55 -9.50
N PRO A 165 -6.56 -17.89 -9.32
CA PRO A 165 -6.20 -18.82 -10.37
C PRO A 165 -7.21 -18.90 -11.52
N SER A 166 -8.34 -18.21 -11.47
CA SER A 166 -9.33 -18.19 -12.54
C SER A 166 -8.77 -17.56 -13.82
N PRO A 167 -9.25 -17.97 -15.00
CA PRO A 167 -8.82 -17.38 -16.26
C PRO A 167 -9.08 -15.86 -16.32
N ALA A 168 -10.18 -15.39 -15.74
CA ALA A 168 -10.56 -13.98 -15.74
C ALA A 168 -9.57 -13.15 -14.88
N SER A 169 -9.26 -13.60 -13.67
CA SER A 169 -8.31 -12.95 -12.78
C SER A 169 -6.89 -12.94 -13.35
N GLN A 170 -6.44 -14.06 -13.93
CA GLN A 170 -5.12 -14.16 -14.56
C GLN A 170 -5.00 -13.25 -15.79
N GLN A 171 -6.05 -13.11 -16.60
CA GLN A 171 -6.08 -12.18 -17.73
C GLN A 171 -6.00 -10.72 -17.24
N ALA A 172 -6.76 -10.35 -16.19
CA ALA A 172 -6.68 -9.04 -15.58
C ALA A 172 -5.27 -8.75 -15.04
N GLY A 173 -4.62 -9.75 -14.46
CA GLY A 173 -3.23 -9.69 -14.00
C GLY A 173 -2.24 -9.39 -15.14
N GLN A 174 -2.35 -10.09 -16.25
CA GLN A 174 -1.50 -9.84 -17.43
C GLN A 174 -1.69 -8.42 -17.97
N GLN A 175 -2.94 -7.93 -18.02
CA GLN A 175 -3.25 -6.56 -18.44
C GLN A 175 -2.64 -5.53 -17.46
N SER A 176 -2.77 -5.75 -16.16
CA SER A 176 -2.19 -4.88 -15.14
C SER A 176 -0.65 -4.84 -15.23
N LEU A 177 0.01 -5.98 -15.35
CA LEU A 177 1.45 -6.05 -15.57
C LEU A 177 1.86 -5.34 -16.87
N GLY A 178 1.09 -5.48 -17.94
CA GLY A 178 1.32 -4.73 -19.18
C GLY A 178 1.34 -3.22 -18.96
N ARG A 179 0.40 -2.68 -18.17
CA ARG A 179 0.36 -1.26 -17.81
C ARG A 179 1.51 -0.84 -16.89
N ILE A 180 1.84 -1.65 -15.88
CA ILE A 180 2.93 -1.42 -14.93
C ILE A 180 4.29 -1.36 -15.65
N TYR A 181 4.49 -2.19 -16.66
CA TYR A 181 5.73 -2.25 -17.43
C TYR A 181 5.75 -1.34 -18.68
N ALA A 182 4.67 -0.63 -18.97
CA ALA A 182 4.58 0.27 -20.14
C ALA A 182 5.54 1.47 -20.05
N ARG A 183 5.80 1.98 -18.83
CA ARG A 183 6.78 3.05 -18.63
C ARG A 183 8.19 2.51 -18.84
N THR A 184 8.91 2.99 -19.85
CA THR A 184 10.30 2.61 -20.17
C THR A 184 11.29 3.68 -19.75
N ASP A 185 10.95 4.95 -19.94
CA ASP A 185 11.84 6.09 -19.67
C ASP A 185 11.69 6.60 -18.23
N GLY A 186 12.83 6.91 -17.60
CA GLY A 186 12.87 7.41 -16.24
C GLY A 186 12.24 6.43 -15.23
N ARG A 187 12.35 5.14 -15.51
CA ARG A 187 11.88 4.09 -14.64
C ARG A 187 12.67 4.07 -13.33
N ASP A 188 11.98 3.79 -12.25
CA ASP A 188 12.56 3.74 -10.92
C ASP A 188 13.50 2.55 -10.73
N LYS A 189 14.42 2.66 -9.78
CA LYS A 189 15.37 1.59 -9.47
C LYS A 189 14.67 0.39 -8.84
N ALA A 190 15.08 -0.80 -9.23
CA ALA A 190 14.59 -2.03 -8.62
C ALA A 190 14.91 -2.06 -7.11
N THR A 191 13.97 -2.59 -6.32
CA THR A 191 14.14 -2.76 -4.89
C THR A 191 15.28 -3.73 -4.57
N THR A 192 16.17 -3.35 -3.67
CA THR A 192 17.34 -4.13 -3.29
C THR A 192 16.98 -5.36 -2.45
N TRP A 193 17.95 -6.27 -2.31
CA TRP A 193 17.79 -7.42 -1.43
C TRP A 193 17.75 -7.03 0.05
N GLU A 194 18.54 -6.04 0.44
CA GLU A 194 18.59 -5.47 1.78
C GLU A 194 17.23 -4.86 2.18
N THR A 195 16.63 -4.09 1.27
CA THR A 195 15.25 -3.57 1.45
C THR A 195 14.26 -4.71 1.61
N ARG A 196 14.35 -5.75 0.76
CA ARG A 196 13.49 -6.95 0.88
C ARG A 196 13.59 -7.60 2.25
N LEU A 197 14.82 -7.76 2.78
CA LEU A 197 15.03 -8.36 4.10
C LEU A 197 14.43 -7.48 5.20
N ALA A 198 14.73 -6.19 5.20
CA ALA A 198 14.22 -5.26 6.21
C ALA A 198 12.67 -5.20 6.22
N GLN A 199 12.05 -5.14 5.05
CA GLN A 199 10.59 -5.14 4.96
C GLN A 199 9.98 -6.47 5.40
N TYR A 200 10.62 -7.60 5.10
CA TYR A 200 10.13 -8.91 5.53
C TYR A 200 10.26 -9.11 7.04
N ASP A 201 11.36 -8.64 7.64
CA ASP A 201 11.53 -8.60 9.09
C ASP A 201 10.40 -7.77 9.75
N ALA A 202 10.06 -6.61 9.16
CA ALA A 202 8.96 -5.77 9.64
C ALA A 202 7.60 -6.49 9.55
N VAL A 203 7.32 -7.21 8.45
CA VAL A 203 6.09 -8.01 8.28
C VAL A 203 6.03 -9.14 9.32
N CYS A 204 7.13 -9.89 9.49
CA CYS A 204 7.18 -10.97 10.46
C CYS A 204 6.99 -10.45 11.90
N ALA A 205 7.66 -9.36 12.26
CA ALA A 205 7.51 -8.73 13.58
C ALA A 205 6.08 -8.19 13.82
N TRP A 206 5.43 -7.66 12.78
CA TRP A 206 4.04 -7.20 12.86
C TRP A 206 3.09 -8.32 13.20
N GLY A 207 3.32 -9.51 12.66
CA GLY A 207 2.47 -10.69 12.81
C GLY A 207 2.81 -11.59 14.00
N ILE A 208 3.75 -11.25 14.88
CA ILE A 208 3.98 -12.03 16.09
C ILE A 208 2.76 -11.91 17.01
N PRO A 209 2.10 -13.03 17.38
CA PRO A 209 0.87 -12.99 18.17
C PRO A 209 1.05 -12.22 19.47
N ASN A 210 0.24 -11.17 19.67
CA ASN A 210 0.31 -10.29 20.82
C ASN A 210 -1.03 -9.60 21.07
N HIS A 211 -1.77 -10.07 22.08
CA HIS A 211 -3.12 -9.53 22.36
C HIS A 211 -3.15 -8.03 22.67
N PRO A 212 -2.28 -7.45 23.51
CA PRO A 212 -2.20 -6.00 23.70
C PRO A 212 -1.97 -5.22 22.41
N LEU A 213 -1.10 -5.68 21.51
CA LEU A 213 -0.85 -5.04 20.22
C LEU A 213 -2.05 -5.17 19.28
N LEU A 214 -2.73 -6.33 19.29
CA LEU A 214 -3.95 -6.54 18.52
C LEU A 214 -5.04 -5.52 18.90
N GLN A 215 -5.18 -5.22 20.17
CA GLN A 215 -6.20 -4.27 20.67
C GLN A 215 -5.87 -2.80 20.33
N ARG A 216 -4.62 -2.46 19.97
CA ARG A 216 -4.23 -1.08 19.64
C ARG A 216 -5.07 -0.45 18.53
N VAL A 217 -5.50 -1.23 17.53
CA VAL A 217 -6.27 -0.69 16.39
C VAL A 217 -7.62 -0.12 16.81
N SER A 218 -8.18 -0.50 17.98
CA SER A 218 -9.40 0.10 18.53
C SER A 218 -9.24 1.58 18.93
N ALA A 219 -8.00 2.06 19.03
CA ALA A 219 -7.69 3.47 19.25
C ALA A 219 -7.76 4.32 17.98
N ILE A 220 -7.85 3.73 16.80
CA ILE A 220 -8.09 4.47 15.54
C ILE A 220 -9.51 5.03 15.58
N LYS A 221 -9.63 6.36 15.53
CA LYS A 221 -10.91 7.07 15.67
C LYS A 221 -11.42 7.68 14.36
N VAL A 222 -10.57 7.74 13.35
CA VAL A 222 -10.97 8.19 12.01
C VAL A 222 -11.80 7.10 11.31
N PRO A 223 -12.69 7.46 10.36
CA PRO A 223 -13.36 6.48 9.53
C PRO A 223 -12.34 5.61 8.76
N VAL A 224 -12.61 4.29 8.68
CA VAL A 224 -11.73 3.32 8.01
C VAL A 224 -12.51 2.49 7.00
N PHE A 225 -11.98 2.36 5.79
CA PHE A 225 -12.42 1.42 4.79
C PHE A 225 -11.40 0.29 4.65
N VAL A 226 -11.80 -0.93 4.97
CA VAL A 226 -10.97 -2.14 4.86
C VAL A 226 -11.40 -2.91 3.62
N ALA A 227 -10.45 -3.25 2.76
CA ALA A 227 -10.72 -3.95 1.51
C ALA A 227 -9.71 -5.08 1.28
N ASN A 228 -10.16 -6.21 0.72
CA ASN A 228 -9.27 -7.32 0.37
C ASN A 228 -9.87 -8.17 -0.77
N GLY A 229 -9.03 -9.00 -1.41
CA GLY A 229 -9.48 -10.08 -2.29
C GLY A 229 -9.92 -11.30 -1.47
N ASP A 230 -10.87 -12.08 -1.99
CA ASP A 230 -11.40 -13.27 -1.32
C ASP A 230 -10.40 -14.43 -1.25
N SER A 231 -9.36 -14.41 -2.08
CA SER A 231 -8.35 -15.45 -2.25
C SER A 231 -6.92 -14.97 -1.97
N ASP A 232 -6.75 -13.88 -1.20
CA ASP A 232 -5.42 -13.34 -0.86
C ASP A 232 -4.59 -14.36 -0.04
N PRO A 233 -3.45 -14.87 -0.60
CA PRO A 233 -2.63 -15.86 0.10
C PRO A 233 -1.58 -15.23 1.03
N MET A 234 -1.34 -13.92 0.93
CA MET A 234 -0.36 -13.21 1.76
C MET A 234 -0.98 -12.68 3.05
N ILE A 235 -2.15 -12.05 2.94
CA ILE A 235 -2.91 -11.47 4.05
C ILE A 235 -4.35 -11.97 3.91
N LEU A 236 -4.64 -13.07 4.61
CA LEU A 236 -5.90 -13.78 4.45
C LEU A 236 -7.12 -12.89 4.73
N PRO A 237 -8.22 -13.05 3.98
CA PRO A 237 -9.40 -12.15 4.06
C PRO A 237 -10.02 -12.05 5.47
N HIS A 238 -9.88 -13.06 6.31
CA HIS A 238 -10.43 -13.03 7.67
C HIS A 238 -9.83 -11.90 8.53
N TYR A 239 -8.61 -11.42 8.25
CA TYR A 239 -8.02 -10.27 8.96
C TYR A 239 -8.75 -8.97 8.64
N SER A 240 -9.36 -8.85 7.45
CA SER A 240 -10.18 -7.68 7.11
C SER A 240 -11.43 -7.60 7.99
N TYR A 241 -12.09 -8.73 8.25
CA TYR A 241 -13.21 -8.80 9.18
C TYR A 241 -12.76 -8.56 10.62
N LEU A 242 -11.58 -9.05 11.01
CA LEU A 242 -11.02 -8.79 12.34
C LEU A 242 -10.74 -7.30 12.55
N LEU A 243 -10.15 -6.61 11.56
CA LEU A 243 -9.95 -5.15 11.59
C LEU A 243 -11.29 -4.41 11.71
N ALA A 244 -12.29 -4.78 10.90
CA ALA A 244 -13.61 -4.16 10.95
C ALA A 244 -14.33 -4.39 12.28
N GLY A 245 -14.08 -5.52 12.94
CA GLY A 245 -14.63 -5.81 14.26
C GLY A 245 -13.93 -5.08 15.42
N LEU A 246 -12.66 -4.68 15.24
CA LEU A 246 -11.86 -4.00 16.27
C LEU A 246 -11.90 -2.47 16.14
N ILE A 247 -11.99 -1.92 14.92
CA ILE A 247 -11.97 -0.48 14.66
C ILE A 247 -13.41 0.07 14.70
N PRO A 248 -13.73 1.04 15.56
CA PRO A 248 -15.12 1.45 15.82
C PRO A 248 -15.89 1.99 14.60
N GLN A 249 -15.20 2.60 13.64
CA GLN A 249 -15.80 3.23 12.45
C GLN A 249 -15.28 2.58 11.16
N ALA A 250 -15.12 1.26 11.16
CA ALA A 250 -14.65 0.55 10.00
C ALA A 250 -15.80 -0.03 9.17
N GLN A 251 -15.66 0.11 7.85
CA GLN A 251 -16.45 -0.61 6.84
C GLN A 251 -15.54 -1.65 6.19
N VAL A 252 -16.10 -2.78 5.73
CA VAL A 252 -15.33 -3.84 5.07
C VAL A 252 -15.99 -4.24 3.77
N LYS A 253 -15.17 -4.45 2.72
CA LYS A 253 -15.58 -5.06 1.46
C LYS A 253 -14.57 -6.09 1.00
N ILE A 254 -15.05 -7.26 0.58
CA ILE A 254 -14.24 -8.32 -0.03
C ILE A 254 -14.59 -8.42 -1.51
N TYR A 255 -13.57 -8.36 -2.36
CA TYR A 255 -13.68 -8.47 -3.82
C TYR A 255 -13.54 -9.92 -4.23
N LEU A 256 -14.52 -10.41 -4.99
CA LEU A 256 -14.58 -11.81 -5.39
C LEU A 256 -13.62 -12.12 -6.54
N ASP A 257 -13.23 -13.38 -6.66
CA ASP A 257 -12.33 -13.88 -7.69
C ASP A 257 -11.04 -13.06 -7.81
N SER A 258 -10.48 -12.66 -6.67
CA SER A 258 -9.27 -11.83 -6.64
C SER A 258 -8.40 -12.15 -5.43
N ALA A 259 -7.10 -11.93 -5.57
CA ALA A 259 -6.13 -12.20 -4.53
C ALA A 259 -5.49 -10.91 -4.00
N HIS A 260 -4.20 -10.92 -3.62
CA HIS A 260 -3.52 -9.78 -3.01
C HIS A 260 -3.60 -8.48 -3.83
N GLY A 261 -3.60 -8.59 -5.17
CA GLY A 261 -3.69 -7.47 -6.11
C GLY A 261 -5.12 -7.07 -6.49
N PHE A 262 -6.14 -7.39 -5.70
CA PHE A 262 -7.55 -7.10 -5.99
C PHE A 262 -7.80 -5.66 -6.45
N LEU A 263 -7.10 -4.69 -5.85
CA LEU A 263 -7.23 -3.26 -6.17
C LEU A 263 -6.74 -2.91 -7.59
N PHE A 264 -5.88 -3.72 -8.19
CA PHE A 264 -5.43 -3.57 -9.57
C PHE A 264 -6.37 -4.30 -10.53
N GLN A 265 -6.87 -5.47 -10.14
CA GLN A 265 -7.85 -6.22 -10.89
C GLN A 265 -9.17 -5.46 -11.00
N HIS A 266 -9.68 -4.98 -9.90
CA HIS A 266 -10.95 -4.25 -9.78
C HIS A 266 -10.76 -2.74 -9.69
N HIS A 267 -9.74 -2.18 -10.38
CA HIS A 267 -9.32 -0.78 -10.20
C HIS A 267 -10.44 0.24 -10.35
N THR A 268 -11.37 0.05 -11.27
CA THR A 268 -12.53 0.96 -11.47
C THR A 268 -13.51 0.86 -10.31
N GLU A 269 -13.88 -0.36 -9.91
CA GLU A 269 -14.82 -0.60 -8.81
C GLU A 269 -14.22 -0.15 -7.49
N PHE A 270 -12.97 -0.54 -7.21
CA PHE A 270 -12.29 -0.14 -5.98
C PHE A 270 -12.11 1.38 -5.88
N ALA A 271 -11.76 2.06 -6.98
CA ALA A 271 -11.68 3.52 -6.98
C ALA A 271 -13.04 4.17 -6.71
N ALA A 272 -14.14 3.64 -7.26
CA ALA A 272 -15.49 4.14 -6.98
C ALA A 272 -15.87 3.97 -5.48
N ASP A 273 -15.55 2.82 -4.88
CA ASP A 273 -15.78 2.58 -3.45
C ASP A 273 -14.94 3.51 -2.57
N VAL A 274 -13.67 3.74 -2.93
CA VAL A 274 -12.79 4.69 -2.26
C VAL A 274 -13.34 6.10 -2.36
N GLU A 275 -13.80 6.53 -3.56
CA GLU A 275 -14.40 7.85 -3.76
C GLU A 275 -15.67 8.04 -2.92
N ALA A 276 -16.58 7.05 -2.92
CA ALA A 276 -17.78 7.08 -2.09
C ALA A 276 -17.39 7.25 -0.61
N PHE A 277 -16.49 6.39 -0.10
CA PHE A 277 -16.03 6.45 1.28
C PHE A 277 -15.33 7.76 1.65
N LEU A 278 -14.52 8.34 0.77
CA LEU A 278 -13.79 9.58 1.05
C LEU A 278 -14.69 10.83 0.98
N ASN A 279 -15.86 10.75 0.34
CA ASN A 279 -16.80 11.87 0.22
C ASN A 279 -17.93 11.87 1.26
N ASP A 280 -18.17 10.73 1.97
CA ASP A 280 -19.10 10.66 3.10
C ASP A 280 -18.65 11.58 4.27
#